data_3cd4ee6ff2338ee4b5f3a7226bf2e4cc
#
_entry.id   3cd4ee6ff2338ee4b5f3a7226bf2e4cc
#
_cell.length_a   1.000
_cell.length_b   1.000
_cell.length_c   1.000
_cell.angle_alpha   90.00
_cell.angle_beta   90.00
_cell.angle_gamma   90.00
#
_symmetry.space_group_name_H-M   'P 1'
#
loop_
_entity.id
_entity.type
_entity.pdbx_description
1 polymer ?
#
loop_
_entity_poly.entity_id
_entity_poly.type
_entity_poly.pdbx_seq_one_letter_code
_entity_poly.pdbx_strand_id
1 'polypeptide(L)'
;MLLGIRPKYPGEVVLLVGSHYQRPDALLAELLEDNPAGEELVWQRLCETPTARQGAVLDELIANPDRHCENVLFDGVSWWLFDHDQALAPAATFVAKSELVAARQAAIDFTAKANRLAHQLLLRHRDKHGILEQIRKVDSGSKRLHALAQYSRHWTHPDPRINETLQLVGVVLGLIHLRLPALAEKINARLGNLPPTPSLWSEQ
;
A
#
# COMPACT_ATOMS: atom_id res chain seq x y z
N MET A 1 -12.32 5.47 -17.42
CA MET A 1 -12.06 5.40 -18.88
C MET A 1 -11.34 4.09 -19.15
N LEU A 2 -12.00 3.13 -19.76
CA LEU A 2 -11.34 1.92 -20.23
C LEU A 2 -10.56 2.31 -21.50
N LEU A 3 -9.26 2.41 -21.41
CA LEU A 3 -8.40 2.46 -22.58
C LEU A 3 -8.56 1.12 -23.30
N GLY A 4 -9.34 1.09 -24.37
CA GLY A 4 -9.55 -0.10 -25.16
C GLY A 4 -8.25 -0.48 -25.88
N ILE A 5 -7.45 -1.33 -25.26
CA ILE A 5 -6.38 -2.03 -25.96
C ILE A 5 -7.09 -3.03 -26.87
N ARG A 6 -7.09 -2.78 -28.18
CA ARG A 6 -7.62 -3.76 -29.15
C ARG A 6 -6.63 -4.95 -29.19
N PRO A 7 -7.14 -6.17 -29.11
CA PRO A 7 -6.31 -7.35 -29.34
C PRO A 7 -5.60 -7.21 -30.69
N LYS A 8 -4.30 -7.47 -30.70
CA LYS A 8 -3.48 -7.37 -31.91
C LYS A 8 -3.78 -8.49 -32.91
N TYR A 9 -4.28 -9.60 -32.39
CA TYR A 9 -4.60 -10.78 -33.19
C TYR A 9 -6.00 -11.32 -32.86
N PRO A 10 -6.72 -11.91 -33.83
CA PRO A 10 -7.98 -12.59 -33.57
C PRO A 10 -7.80 -13.70 -32.52
N GLY A 11 -8.66 -13.74 -31.53
CA GLY A 11 -8.58 -14.72 -30.43
C GLY A 11 -7.60 -14.37 -29.31
N GLU A 12 -6.91 -13.23 -29.38
CA GLU A 12 -6.10 -12.75 -28.26
C GLU A 12 -7.00 -12.31 -27.11
N VAL A 13 -6.74 -12.87 -25.92
CA VAL A 13 -7.38 -12.43 -24.68
C VAL A 13 -6.46 -11.43 -24.00
N VAL A 14 -6.98 -10.23 -23.78
CA VAL A 14 -6.27 -9.17 -23.07
C VAL A 14 -6.92 -8.98 -21.70
N LEU A 15 -6.17 -9.22 -20.64
CA LEU A 15 -6.61 -8.90 -19.29
C LEU A 15 -6.34 -7.41 -19.03
N LEU A 16 -7.41 -6.65 -18.82
CA LEU A 16 -7.32 -5.24 -18.49
C LEU A 16 -7.56 -5.07 -16.99
N VAL A 17 -6.59 -4.48 -16.33
CA VAL A 17 -6.78 -3.95 -14.98
C VAL A 17 -7.09 -2.48 -15.12
N GLY A 18 -8.31 -2.09 -14.75
CA GLY A 18 -8.75 -0.70 -14.76
C GLY A 18 -8.99 -0.20 -13.35
N SER A 19 -8.67 1.05 -13.11
CA SER A 19 -9.13 1.78 -11.94
C SER A 19 -10.09 2.88 -12.36
N HIS A 20 -10.94 3.32 -11.44
CA HIS A 20 -11.74 4.51 -11.67
C HIS A 20 -10.80 5.72 -11.85
N TYR A 21 -10.98 6.45 -12.96
CA TYR A 21 -10.28 7.72 -13.14
C TYR A 21 -10.82 8.72 -12.12
N GLN A 22 -9.93 9.20 -11.26
CA GLN A 22 -10.20 10.31 -10.36
C GLN A 22 -9.57 11.57 -10.97
N ARG A 23 -10.38 12.61 -11.13
CA ARG A 23 -9.88 13.89 -11.62
C ARG A 23 -9.14 14.59 -10.47
N PRO A 24 -7.86 14.92 -10.64
CA PRO A 24 -7.14 15.69 -9.64
C PRO A 24 -7.76 17.09 -9.48
N ASP A 25 -7.74 17.61 -8.26
CA ASP A 25 -8.03 19.01 -8.01
C ASP A 25 -6.96 19.87 -8.68
N ALA A 26 -7.40 20.82 -9.52
CA ALA A 26 -6.49 21.63 -10.33
C ALA A 26 -5.58 22.52 -9.45
N LEU A 27 -6.10 23.00 -8.32
CA LEU A 27 -5.36 23.84 -7.40
C LEU A 27 -4.25 23.08 -6.70
N LEU A 28 -4.50 21.80 -6.35
CA LEU A 28 -3.49 20.94 -5.77
C LEU A 28 -2.41 20.59 -6.79
N ALA A 29 -2.78 20.32 -8.04
CA ALA A 29 -1.82 20.04 -9.10
C ALA A 29 -0.89 21.25 -9.32
N GLU A 30 -1.44 22.47 -9.35
CA GLU A 30 -0.67 23.71 -9.47
C GLU A 30 0.25 23.95 -8.26
N LEU A 31 -0.22 23.64 -7.03
CA LEU A 31 0.57 23.78 -5.81
C LEU A 31 1.76 22.80 -5.76
N LEU A 32 1.64 21.64 -6.42
CA LEU A 32 2.71 20.64 -6.45
C LEU A 32 3.74 20.90 -7.55
N GLU A 33 3.40 21.71 -8.55
CA GLU A 33 4.28 22.00 -9.67
C GLU A 33 5.52 22.78 -9.17
N ASP A 34 6.67 22.09 -9.08
CA ASP A 34 7.98 22.62 -8.70
C ASP A 34 8.02 23.40 -7.36
N ASN A 35 7.13 23.09 -6.42
CA ASN A 35 7.01 23.84 -5.18
C ASN A 35 7.19 22.95 -3.92
N PRO A 36 8.38 22.97 -3.27
CA PRO A 36 8.59 22.22 -2.03
C PRO A 36 7.63 22.58 -0.89
N ALA A 37 7.15 23.82 -0.84
CA ALA A 37 6.14 24.24 0.14
C ALA A 37 4.77 23.63 -0.18
N GLY A 38 4.48 23.37 -1.45
CA GLY A 38 3.29 22.64 -1.89
C GLY A 38 3.31 21.20 -1.42
N GLU A 39 4.46 20.51 -1.54
CA GLU A 39 4.62 19.16 -1.03
C GLU A 39 4.37 19.07 0.48
N GLU A 40 4.91 20.01 1.25
CA GLU A 40 4.70 20.09 2.69
C GLU A 40 3.22 20.27 3.04
N LEU A 41 2.50 21.14 2.31
CA LEU A 41 1.08 21.35 2.50
C LEU A 41 0.26 20.09 2.18
N VAL A 42 0.62 19.36 1.14
CA VAL A 42 -0.03 18.08 0.79
C VAL A 42 0.09 17.08 1.93
N TRP A 43 1.31 16.88 2.44
CA TRP A 43 1.54 15.99 3.57
C TRP A 43 0.76 16.42 4.81
N GLN A 44 0.74 17.73 5.09
CA GLN A 44 -0.01 18.26 6.23
C GLN A 44 -1.49 17.92 6.09
N ARG A 45 -2.11 18.26 4.96
CA ARG A 45 -3.54 18.04 4.72
C ARG A 45 -3.93 16.56 4.68
N LEU A 46 -3.14 15.75 4.01
CA LEU A 46 -3.36 14.30 3.96
C LEU A 46 -3.30 13.68 5.37
N CYS A 47 -2.32 14.08 6.18
CA CYS A 47 -2.14 13.53 7.53
C CYS A 47 -3.28 13.88 8.50
N GLU A 48 -4.07 14.91 8.21
CA GLU A 48 -5.29 15.24 8.96
C GLU A 48 -6.43 14.24 8.70
N THR A 49 -6.31 13.39 7.69
CA THR A 49 -7.39 12.50 7.24
C THR A 49 -7.22 11.05 7.69
N PRO A 50 -8.31 10.28 7.76
CA PRO A 50 -8.23 8.84 7.99
C PRO A 50 -7.44 8.09 6.91
N THR A 51 -7.41 8.61 5.67
CA THR A 51 -6.72 8.02 4.53
C THR A 51 -5.22 7.86 4.80
N ALA A 52 -4.58 8.83 5.45
CA ALA A 52 -3.17 8.72 5.79
C ALA A 52 -2.89 7.55 6.75
N ARG A 53 -3.73 7.37 7.77
CA ARG A 53 -3.60 6.27 8.74
C ARG A 53 -3.83 4.91 8.08
N GLN A 54 -4.85 4.83 7.24
CA GLN A 54 -5.14 3.62 6.46
C GLN A 54 -4.00 3.30 5.49
N GLY A 55 -3.49 4.32 4.79
CA GLY A 55 -2.37 4.20 3.88
C GLY A 55 -1.08 3.78 4.56
N ALA A 56 -0.76 4.33 5.73
CA ALA A 56 0.42 3.94 6.49
C ALA A 56 0.40 2.44 6.87
N VAL A 57 -0.75 1.94 7.27
CA VAL A 57 -0.93 0.51 7.59
C VAL A 57 -0.91 -0.34 6.33
N LEU A 58 -1.54 0.12 5.24
CA LEU A 58 -1.51 -0.57 3.96
C LEU A 58 -0.08 -0.65 3.40
N ASP A 59 0.63 0.48 3.32
CA ASP A 59 2.00 0.53 2.79
C ASP A 59 2.95 -0.39 3.58
N GLU A 60 2.76 -0.52 4.91
CA GLU A 60 3.52 -1.49 5.69
C GLU A 60 3.11 -2.93 5.37
N LEU A 61 1.82 -3.21 5.23
CA LEU A 61 1.31 -4.55 4.92
C LEU A 61 1.81 -5.05 3.57
N ILE A 62 1.73 -4.21 2.54
CA ILE A 62 2.18 -4.56 1.19
C ILE A 62 3.67 -4.26 0.95
N ALA A 63 4.38 -3.79 1.98
CA ALA A 63 5.78 -3.39 1.91
C ALA A 63 6.06 -2.42 0.75
N ASN A 64 5.25 -1.38 0.60
CA ASN A 64 5.43 -0.35 -0.40
C ASN A 64 6.51 0.65 0.05
N PRO A 65 7.67 0.73 -0.61
CA PRO A 65 8.73 1.65 -0.23
C PRO A 65 8.59 3.03 -0.90
N ASP A 66 7.70 3.16 -1.87
CA ASP A 66 7.72 4.24 -2.85
C ASP A 66 6.51 5.19 -2.73
N ARG A 67 6.12 5.51 -1.50
CA ARG A 67 5.08 6.52 -1.28
C ARG A 67 5.68 7.92 -1.29
N HIS A 68 5.39 8.69 -2.34
CA HIS A 68 5.74 10.11 -2.48
C HIS A 68 4.51 10.95 -2.87
N CYS A 69 4.64 12.26 -2.96
CA CYS A 69 3.51 13.16 -3.21
C CYS A 69 2.83 12.93 -4.56
N GLU A 70 3.59 12.51 -5.58
CA GLU A 70 3.05 12.18 -6.90
C GLU A 70 2.18 10.91 -6.89
N ASN A 71 2.30 10.07 -5.84
CA ASN A 71 1.48 8.87 -5.62
C ASN A 71 0.27 9.15 -4.71
N VAL A 72 -0.09 10.41 -4.57
CA VAL A 72 -1.23 10.90 -3.79
C VAL A 72 -2.06 11.84 -4.64
N LEU A 73 -3.37 11.70 -4.59
CA LEU A 73 -4.28 12.54 -5.35
C LEU A 73 -5.40 13.05 -4.43
N PHE A 74 -5.75 14.31 -4.57
CA PHE A 74 -6.96 14.90 -4.00
C PHE A 74 -7.91 15.25 -5.14
N ASP A 75 -9.17 14.85 -5.05
CA ASP A 75 -10.19 15.09 -6.09
C ASP A 75 -11.14 16.26 -5.74
N GLY A 76 -10.78 17.06 -4.74
CA GLY A 76 -11.61 18.13 -4.19
C GLY A 76 -12.46 17.70 -2.99
N VAL A 77 -12.61 16.41 -2.74
CA VAL A 77 -13.41 15.84 -1.65
C VAL A 77 -12.63 14.79 -0.86
N SER A 78 -11.96 13.91 -1.54
CA SER A 78 -11.30 12.72 -0.97
C SER A 78 -9.84 12.63 -1.38
N TRP A 79 -9.05 12.03 -0.51
CA TRP A 79 -7.68 11.66 -0.79
C TRP A 79 -7.61 10.24 -1.30
N TRP A 80 -6.79 10.02 -2.34
CA TRP A 80 -6.54 8.75 -2.98
C TRP A 80 -5.07 8.43 -2.96
N LEU A 81 -4.75 7.18 -2.66
CA LEU A 81 -3.40 6.65 -2.75
C LEU A 81 -3.36 5.68 -3.93
N PHE A 82 -2.41 5.87 -4.81
CA PHE A 82 -2.27 5.05 -6.01
C PHE A 82 -0.80 4.71 -6.25
N ASP A 83 -0.51 4.05 -7.35
CA ASP A 83 0.81 3.59 -7.73
C ASP A 83 1.49 2.73 -6.64
N HIS A 84 1.12 1.46 -6.62
CA HIS A 84 1.66 0.47 -5.70
C HIS A 84 2.53 -0.57 -6.43
N ASP A 85 3.11 -0.19 -7.56
CA ASP A 85 3.88 -1.09 -8.42
C ASP A 85 5.15 -1.63 -7.75
N GLN A 86 5.70 -0.88 -6.79
CA GLN A 86 6.83 -1.29 -5.97
C GLN A 86 6.46 -2.15 -4.75
N ALA A 87 5.17 -2.43 -4.57
CA ALA A 87 4.71 -3.27 -3.46
C ALA A 87 5.31 -4.68 -3.56
N LEU A 88 5.81 -5.20 -2.43
CA LEU A 88 6.46 -6.51 -2.35
C LEU A 88 7.63 -6.70 -3.35
N ALA A 89 8.25 -5.63 -3.84
CA ALA A 89 9.25 -5.67 -4.90
C ALA A 89 10.34 -6.76 -4.74
N PRO A 90 10.94 -6.98 -3.56
CA PRO A 90 11.90 -8.08 -3.39
C PRO A 90 11.29 -9.46 -3.59
N ALA A 91 10.09 -9.70 -3.06
CA ALA A 91 9.38 -10.96 -3.20
C ALA A 91 8.92 -11.19 -4.66
N ALA A 92 8.49 -10.14 -5.34
CA ALA A 92 8.09 -10.19 -6.75
C ALA A 92 9.22 -10.69 -7.66
N THR A 93 10.46 -10.30 -7.41
CA THR A 93 11.62 -10.78 -8.16
C THR A 93 11.79 -12.30 -8.06
N PHE A 94 11.57 -12.87 -6.88
CA PHE A 94 11.61 -14.32 -6.67
C PHE A 94 10.42 -15.04 -7.28
N VAL A 95 9.23 -14.43 -7.21
CA VAL A 95 8.01 -14.95 -7.86
C VAL A 95 8.22 -15.06 -9.37
N ALA A 96 8.77 -14.03 -10.00
CA ALA A 96 9.07 -14.03 -11.43
C ALA A 96 10.06 -15.16 -11.86
N LYS A 97 10.91 -15.62 -10.93
CA LYS A 97 11.82 -16.74 -11.12
C LYS A 97 11.26 -18.09 -10.69
N SER A 98 9.99 -18.13 -10.27
CA SER A 98 9.35 -19.33 -9.69
C SER A 98 10.01 -19.83 -8.38
N GLU A 99 10.77 -19.00 -7.70
CA GLU A 99 11.47 -19.30 -6.45
C GLU A 99 10.56 -19.01 -5.24
N LEU A 100 9.46 -19.74 -5.09
CA LEU A 100 8.39 -19.44 -4.13
C LEU A 100 8.83 -19.48 -2.66
N VAL A 101 9.81 -20.30 -2.31
CA VAL A 101 10.35 -20.35 -0.93
C VAL A 101 11.10 -19.06 -0.63
N ALA A 102 11.96 -18.62 -1.54
CA ALA A 102 12.68 -17.35 -1.41
C ALA A 102 11.73 -16.15 -1.42
N ALA A 103 10.68 -16.17 -2.25
CA ALA A 103 9.65 -15.16 -2.27
C ALA A 103 8.91 -15.02 -0.93
N ARG A 104 8.57 -16.15 -0.29
CA ARG A 104 7.94 -16.16 1.04
C ARG A 104 8.86 -15.58 2.10
N GLN A 105 10.11 -16.00 2.13
CA GLN A 105 11.09 -15.48 3.07
C GLN A 105 11.30 -13.98 2.86
N ALA A 106 11.49 -13.55 1.62
CA ALA A 106 11.62 -12.13 1.29
C ALA A 106 10.39 -11.32 1.71
N ALA A 107 9.16 -11.84 1.55
CA ALA A 107 7.95 -11.15 1.97
C ALA A 107 7.85 -10.98 3.49
N ILE A 108 8.32 -11.97 4.27
CA ILE A 108 8.32 -11.90 5.74
C ILE A 108 9.39 -10.93 6.22
N ASP A 109 10.61 -11.06 5.72
CA ASP A 109 11.77 -10.33 6.22
C ASP A 109 11.80 -8.89 5.71
N PHE A 110 11.16 -8.63 4.57
CA PHE A 110 11.22 -7.31 3.98
C PHE A 110 10.51 -6.29 4.85
N THR A 111 11.34 -5.39 5.36
CA THR A 111 10.87 -4.17 5.98
C THR A 111 11.18 -3.05 5.00
N ALA A 112 10.16 -2.44 4.42
CA ALA A 112 10.37 -1.28 3.56
C ALA A 112 11.30 -0.30 4.27
N LYS A 113 12.34 0.19 3.58
CA LYS A 113 13.32 1.11 4.18
C LYS A 113 12.65 2.32 4.81
N ALA A 114 11.54 2.79 4.21
CA ALA A 114 10.74 3.86 4.75
C ALA A 114 9.25 3.57 4.52
N ASN A 115 8.43 3.79 5.55
CA ASN A 115 7.01 4.00 5.39
C ASN A 115 6.78 5.50 5.55
N ARG A 116 6.75 6.23 4.44
CA ARG A 116 6.66 7.69 4.44
C ARG A 116 5.41 8.22 5.12
N LEU A 117 4.25 7.59 4.91
CA LEU A 117 3.02 7.99 5.59
C LEU A 117 3.11 7.81 7.11
N ALA A 118 3.63 6.69 7.58
CA ALA A 118 3.86 6.49 9.00
C ALA A 118 4.80 7.58 9.55
N HIS A 119 5.90 7.87 8.87
CA HIS A 119 6.84 8.91 9.25
C HIS A 119 6.18 10.30 9.32
N GLN A 120 5.44 10.68 8.29
CA GLN A 120 4.75 11.96 8.23
C GLN A 120 3.68 12.11 9.31
N LEU A 121 2.89 11.06 9.55
CA LEU A 121 1.92 11.04 10.64
C LEU A 121 2.58 11.26 11.99
N LEU A 122 3.70 10.57 12.23
CA LEU A 122 4.42 10.67 13.48
C LEU A 122 5.06 12.03 13.72
N LEU A 123 5.62 12.64 12.66
CA LEU A 123 6.21 13.97 12.75
C LEU A 123 5.16 15.06 13.05
N ARG A 124 3.97 14.97 12.41
CA ARG A 124 2.97 16.03 12.46
C ARG A 124 1.95 15.88 13.58
N HIS A 125 1.41 14.69 13.72
CA HIS A 125 0.26 14.46 14.61
C HIS A 125 0.59 13.56 15.79
N ARG A 126 1.73 12.87 15.72
CA ARG A 126 2.12 11.88 16.75
C ARG A 126 0.98 10.91 17.08
N ASP A 127 0.13 10.62 16.09
CA ASP A 127 -1.11 9.86 16.26
C ASP A 127 -0.84 8.34 16.28
N LYS A 128 -0.07 7.93 17.29
CA LYS A 128 0.21 6.51 17.55
C LYS A 128 -1.08 5.73 17.78
N HIS A 129 -2.04 6.32 18.47
CA HIS A 129 -3.30 5.66 18.80
C HIS A 129 -4.14 5.37 17.54
N GLY A 130 -4.30 6.34 16.66
CA GLY A 130 -5.05 6.15 15.41
C GLY A 130 -4.42 5.11 14.48
N ILE A 131 -3.09 5.05 14.42
CA ILE A 131 -2.40 4.00 13.66
C ILE A 131 -2.64 2.62 14.28
N LEU A 132 -2.54 2.47 15.59
CA LEU A 132 -2.81 1.21 16.28
C LEU A 132 -4.27 0.76 16.12
N GLU A 133 -5.21 1.68 16.08
CA GLU A 133 -6.61 1.38 15.78
C GLU A 133 -6.78 0.82 14.36
N GLN A 134 -6.10 1.38 13.37
CA GLN A 134 -6.12 0.85 12.01
C GLN A 134 -5.50 -0.56 11.92
N ILE A 135 -4.43 -0.84 12.66
CA ILE A 135 -3.86 -2.19 12.75
C ILE A 135 -4.91 -3.17 13.28
N ARG A 136 -5.65 -2.81 14.32
CA ARG A 136 -6.72 -3.65 14.86
C ARG A 136 -7.83 -3.91 13.86
N LYS A 137 -8.18 -2.90 13.04
CA LYS A 137 -9.17 -3.06 11.95
C LYS A 137 -8.66 -4.03 10.88
N VAL A 138 -7.40 -3.93 10.50
CA VAL A 138 -6.77 -4.87 9.55
C VAL A 138 -6.72 -6.27 10.14
N ASP A 139 -6.34 -6.42 11.40
CA ASP A 139 -6.31 -7.70 12.10
C ASP A 139 -7.70 -8.34 12.16
N SER A 140 -8.75 -7.56 12.45
CA SER A 140 -10.13 -8.04 12.39
C SER A 140 -10.55 -8.49 10.97
N GLY A 141 -9.96 -7.91 9.93
CA GLY A 141 -10.15 -8.28 8.52
C GLY A 141 -9.29 -9.47 8.08
N SER A 142 -8.30 -9.88 8.88
CA SER A 142 -7.31 -10.91 8.52
C SER A 142 -7.95 -12.25 8.14
N LYS A 143 -9.06 -12.62 8.79
CA LYS A 143 -9.83 -13.82 8.46
C LYS A 143 -10.34 -13.81 7.01
N ARG A 144 -10.77 -12.63 6.52
CA ARG A 144 -11.22 -12.48 5.12
C ARG A 144 -10.07 -12.62 4.15
N LEU A 145 -8.92 -12.00 4.45
CA LEU A 145 -7.73 -12.13 3.62
C LEU A 145 -7.21 -13.56 3.63
N HIS A 146 -7.22 -14.24 4.76
CA HIS A 146 -6.88 -15.65 4.86
C HIS A 146 -7.79 -16.51 3.99
N ALA A 147 -9.11 -16.33 4.12
CA ALA A 147 -10.10 -17.03 3.31
C ALA A 147 -9.88 -16.78 1.82
N LEU A 148 -9.65 -15.53 1.42
CA LEU A 148 -9.40 -15.16 0.04
C LEU A 148 -8.11 -15.81 -0.50
N ALA A 149 -7.03 -15.79 0.26
CA ALA A 149 -5.76 -16.44 -0.08
C ALA A 149 -5.88 -17.97 -0.19
N GLN A 150 -6.73 -18.60 0.62
CA GLN A 150 -7.03 -20.03 0.49
C GLN A 150 -7.90 -20.30 -0.75
N TYR A 151 -8.93 -19.48 -0.95
CA TYR A 151 -9.87 -19.66 -2.04
C TYR A 151 -9.22 -19.44 -3.42
N SER A 152 -8.29 -18.50 -3.52
CA SER A 152 -7.57 -18.17 -4.75
C SER A 152 -6.80 -19.36 -5.33
N ARG A 153 -6.42 -20.34 -4.50
CA ARG A 153 -5.75 -21.57 -4.96
C ARG A 153 -6.63 -22.43 -5.86
N HIS A 154 -7.94 -22.24 -5.82
CA HIS A 154 -8.92 -22.98 -6.61
C HIS A 154 -9.40 -22.16 -7.82
N TRP A 155 -8.91 -20.97 -8.01
CA TRP A 155 -9.25 -20.17 -9.18
C TRP A 155 -8.63 -20.78 -10.42
N THR A 156 -9.47 -21.11 -11.36
CA THR A 156 -9.07 -21.67 -12.65
C THR A 156 -9.86 -21.02 -13.77
N HIS A 157 -9.25 -20.91 -14.93
CA HIS A 157 -9.88 -20.42 -16.14
C HIS A 157 -9.46 -21.27 -17.33
N PRO A 158 -10.36 -21.53 -18.32
CA PRO A 158 -10.04 -22.31 -19.51
C PRO A 158 -8.91 -21.71 -20.36
N ASP A 159 -8.82 -20.36 -20.42
CA ASP A 159 -7.70 -19.70 -21.09
C ASP A 159 -6.44 -19.79 -20.23
N PRO A 160 -5.36 -20.40 -20.74
CA PRO A 160 -4.12 -20.59 -19.97
C PRO A 160 -3.50 -19.29 -19.45
N ARG A 161 -3.61 -18.20 -20.21
CA ARG A 161 -3.02 -16.90 -19.84
C ARG A 161 -3.78 -16.26 -18.67
N ILE A 162 -5.10 -16.36 -18.68
CA ILE A 162 -5.94 -15.92 -17.56
C ILE A 162 -5.67 -16.79 -16.35
N ASN A 163 -5.56 -18.10 -16.56
CA ASN A 163 -5.27 -19.03 -15.47
C ASN A 163 -3.91 -18.74 -14.82
N GLU A 164 -2.88 -18.48 -15.60
CA GLU A 164 -1.57 -18.06 -15.09
C GLU A 164 -1.66 -16.79 -14.26
N THR A 165 -2.40 -15.78 -14.73
CA THR A 165 -2.63 -14.54 -13.99
C THR A 165 -3.36 -14.79 -12.66
N LEU A 166 -4.39 -15.62 -12.65
CA LEU A 166 -5.11 -15.98 -11.43
C LEU A 166 -4.20 -16.70 -10.41
N GLN A 167 -3.33 -17.60 -10.89
CA GLN A 167 -2.34 -18.24 -10.05
C GLN A 167 -1.37 -17.22 -9.43
N LEU A 168 -0.89 -16.26 -10.22
CA LEU A 168 -0.02 -15.20 -9.74
C LEU A 168 -0.71 -14.33 -8.69
N VAL A 169 -1.97 -13.94 -8.90
CA VAL A 169 -2.76 -13.20 -7.91
C VAL A 169 -2.88 -14.02 -6.61
N GLY A 170 -3.11 -15.32 -6.72
CA GLY A 170 -3.16 -16.20 -5.54
C GLY A 170 -1.85 -16.24 -4.76
N VAL A 171 -0.71 -16.26 -5.46
CA VAL A 171 0.62 -16.18 -4.85
C VAL A 171 0.78 -14.84 -4.11
N VAL A 172 0.47 -13.72 -4.74
CA VAL A 172 0.58 -12.37 -4.13
C VAL A 172 -0.29 -12.25 -2.88
N LEU A 173 -1.55 -12.70 -2.94
CA LEU A 173 -2.44 -12.73 -1.77
C LEU A 173 -1.86 -13.57 -0.64
N GLY A 174 -1.24 -14.70 -0.96
CA GLY A 174 -0.53 -15.54 0.01
C GLY A 174 0.65 -14.81 0.66
N LEU A 175 1.43 -14.07 -0.11
CA LEU A 175 2.56 -13.29 0.39
C LEU A 175 2.10 -12.15 1.33
N ILE A 176 1.04 -11.42 0.96
CA ILE A 176 0.44 -10.39 1.82
C ILE A 176 -0.06 -11.02 3.13
N HIS A 177 -0.73 -12.17 3.04
CA HIS A 177 -1.22 -12.88 4.22
C HIS A 177 -0.10 -13.26 5.19
N LEU A 178 1.06 -13.67 4.69
CA LEU A 178 2.22 -14.02 5.52
C LEU A 178 2.76 -12.82 6.33
N ARG A 179 2.49 -11.60 5.91
CA ARG A 179 2.94 -10.38 6.60
C ARG A 179 2.04 -9.95 7.74
N LEU A 180 0.79 -10.41 7.77
CA LEU A 180 -0.20 -10.00 8.78
C LEU A 180 0.27 -10.23 10.23
N PRO A 181 0.81 -11.40 10.60
CA PRO A 181 1.22 -11.64 11.98
C PRO A 181 2.30 -10.67 12.49
N ALA A 182 3.19 -10.22 11.60
CA ALA A 182 4.27 -9.30 11.93
C ALA A 182 3.89 -7.82 11.76
N LEU A 183 2.71 -7.50 11.26
CA LEU A 183 2.32 -6.13 10.91
C LEU A 183 2.36 -5.19 12.11
N ALA A 184 1.79 -5.61 13.24
CA ALA A 184 1.77 -4.80 14.45
C ALA A 184 3.18 -4.55 15.00
N GLU A 185 4.05 -5.56 14.98
CA GLU A 185 5.44 -5.45 15.39
C GLU A 185 6.21 -4.48 14.49
N LYS A 186 6.09 -4.65 13.18
CA LYS A 186 6.75 -3.79 12.19
C LYS A 186 6.34 -2.32 12.34
N ILE A 187 5.05 -2.04 12.51
CA ILE A 187 4.57 -0.68 12.74
C ILE A 187 5.02 -0.16 14.12
N ASN A 188 4.95 -0.96 15.16
CA ASN A 188 5.45 -0.54 16.47
C ASN A 188 6.95 -0.21 16.46
N ALA A 189 7.76 -0.95 15.71
CA ALA A 189 9.17 -0.63 15.55
C ALA A 189 9.37 0.76 14.89
N ARG A 190 8.54 1.12 13.93
CA ARG A 190 8.56 2.47 13.32
C ARG A 190 8.15 3.55 14.32
N LEU A 191 7.11 3.29 15.12
CA LEU A 191 6.59 4.22 16.11
C LEU A 191 7.55 4.38 17.31
N GLY A 192 8.32 3.34 17.62
CA GLY A 192 9.29 3.36 18.73
C GLY A 192 10.57 4.14 18.46
N ASN A 193 10.90 4.37 17.19
CA ASN A 193 12.10 5.10 16.77
C ASN A 193 11.95 6.62 16.81
N LEU A 194 10.82 7.13 17.28
CA LEU A 194 10.64 8.55 17.50
C LEU A 194 11.21 8.97 18.85
N PRO A 195 11.87 10.13 18.92
CA PRO A 195 12.23 10.70 20.20
C PRO A 195 10.97 10.86 21.07
N PRO A 196 11.09 10.60 22.39
CA PRO A 196 9.97 10.81 23.29
C PRO A 196 9.45 12.25 23.14
N THR A 197 8.14 12.39 23.06
CA THR A 197 7.52 13.71 23.05
C THR A 197 7.92 14.42 24.32
N PRO A 198 8.52 15.63 24.25
CA PRO A 198 8.68 16.43 25.45
C PRO A 198 7.31 16.53 26.12
N SER A 199 7.21 16.10 27.35
CA SER A 199 6.00 16.27 28.12
C SER A 199 5.81 17.76 28.30
N LEU A 200 4.65 18.30 27.92
CA LEU A 200 4.29 19.71 28.17
C LEU A 200 4.26 20.03 29.68
N TRP A 201 4.38 19.00 30.53
CA TRP A 201 4.32 19.09 31.99
C TRP A 201 5.68 18.78 32.65
N SER A 202 6.77 18.65 31.89
CA SER A 202 8.10 18.41 32.46
C SER A 202 8.88 19.68 32.79
N GLU A 203 8.26 20.85 32.66
CA GLU A 203 8.80 22.11 33.16
C GLU A 203 7.95 22.60 34.35
N GLN A 204 8.11 21.96 35.50
CA GLN A 204 7.84 22.56 36.81
C GLN A 204 8.95 22.18 37.78
#